data_25794c32609c0c1195a9d828983d0cbf
#
_entry.id   25794c32609c0c1195a9d828983d0cbf
#
_cell.length_a   1.000
_cell.length_b   1.000
_cell.length_c   1.000
_cell.angle_alpha   90.00
_cell.angle_beta   90.00
_cell.angle_gamma   90.00
#
_symmetry.space_group_name_H-M   'P 1'
#
loop_
_entity.id
_entity.type
_entity.pdbx_description
1 polymer ?
#
loop_
_entity_poly.entity_id
_entity_poly.type
_entity_poly.pdbx_seq_one_letter_code
_entity_poly.pdbx_strand_id
1 'polypeptide(L)'
;MFNNNNLSTKCSSKQRLGQKLNWLIYKYYSFEWMNWRPYVADRWYYVTRNELDPNFQPHTHHEHNTEQQETPSPATLQQPADKVTCINIGDDSVPEDCKELLALGPGYAISPNFRGKSKEQTIQDICDQIAETAIRLRWNAHFSERPSVPTLAQHLKQISPFDKKFTKPPPSDNLDLENRLVQFQDAVRKILNNTTVQQNLTRSQQDALKTLRTSGDIHISVADKTAEFVVMKTEQHTQATKLHFDNPAYKKLEMPSTEKAVARFISKLTKSLETKANSAWQEVCNRRNLCKKVYDLFASHHTTLPTGRIQIKTHKHSESTISSISTEALKVRPIVSNCNSPMDRITFLLCHLLKPLLDEVPSHLRNTHDALVKLQRLSPEQLRGKTFFTADVEALYTNINVETAIDDILELAAEHRSKLSLYGLTLTDVHELLEVSLLNSYFVYDHQVYNQLFGFFMGVRPAPLGAIIKMWKLERNSLYTDLRITPSFYGRFYDDLGAITQNIRKARLICTSIESQDPDTTVE
;
A
#
# COMPACT_ATOMS: atom_id res chain seq x y z
N MET A 1 -0.53 -30.94 5.12
CA MET A 1 -0.02 -31.83 4.07
C MET A 1 -0.78 -31.55 2.79
N PHE A 2 -0.25 -30.73 1.91
CA PHE A 2 -0.81 -30.60 0.57
C PHE A 2 -0.30 -31.74 -0.26
N ASN A 3 -1.21 -32.62 -0.63
CA ASN A 3 -0.94 -33.78 -1.47
C ASN A 3 -0.47 -33.30 -2.83
N ASN A 4 0.74 -33.68 -3.24
CA ASN A 4 1.40 -33.24 -4.48
C ASN A 4 0.65 -33.61 -5.77
N ASN A 5 -0.44 -34.36 -5.66
CA ASN A 5 -1.18 -34.89 -6.81
C ASN A 5 -2.40 -34.05 -7.25
N ASN A 6 -2.77 -32.99 -6.55
CA ASN A 6 -3.94 -32.15 -6.90
C ASN A 6 -3.58 -30.73 -7.37
N LEU A 7 -2.34 -30.48 -7.78
CA LEU A 7 -2.01 -29.31 -8.58
C LEU A 7 -2.43 -29.57 -10.03
N SER A 8 -3.74 -29.72 -10.24
CA SER A 8 -4.30 -29.90 -11.57
C SER A 8 -4.12 -28.62 -12.39
N THR A 9 -3.32 -28.71 -13.35
CA THR A 9 -3.42 -28.47 -14.79
C THR A 9 -3.87 -27.13 -15.35
N LYS A 10 -4.15 -26.04 -14.62
CA LYS A 10 -4.67 -24.81 -15.26
C LYS A 10 -4.11 -23.46 -14.76
N CYS A 11 -3.02 -23.48 -14.04
CA CYS A 11 -2.30 -22.25 -13.71
C CYS A 11 -1.24 -21.94 -14.77
N SER A 12 -1.07 -20.68 -15.18
CA SER A 12 0.02 -20.30 -16.08
C SER A 12 1.36 -20.75 -15.50
N SER A 13 2.33 -21.07 -16.34
CA SER A 13 3.68 -21.52 -15.91
C SER A 13 4.32 -20.54 -14.93
N LYS A 14 4.06 -19.24 -15.09
CA LYS A 14 4.55 -18.17 -14.20
C LYS A 14 3.84 -18.19 -12.83
N GLN A 15 2.52 -18.44 -12.81
CA GLN A 15 1.77 -18.60 -11.56
C GLN A 15 2.20 -19.86 -10.81
N ARG A 16 2.43 -20.97 -11.51
CA ARG A 16 2.96 -22.21 -10.92
C ARG A 16 4.37 -22.03 -10.39
N LEU A 17 5.21 -21.28 -11.12
CA LEU A 17 6.56 -20.95 -10.66
C LEU A 17 6.49 -20.05 -9.41
N GLY A 18 5.67 -19.01 -9.43
CA GLY A 18 5.44 -18.14 -8.29
C GLY A 18 4.92 -18.88 -7.06
N GLN A 19 3.94 -19.76 -7.23
CA GLN A 19 3.40 -20.59 -6.15
C GLN A 19 4.44 -21.57 -5.59
N LYS A 20 5.24 -22.21 -6.43
CA LYS A 20 6.32 -23.10 -5.99
C LYS A 20 7.44 -22.35 -5.31
N LEU A 21 7.83 -21.17 -5.82
CA LEU A 21 8.83 -20.31 -5.19
C LEU A 21 8.34 -19.82 -3.82
N ASN A 22 7.10 -19.36 -3.73
CA ASN A 22 6.50 -18.94 -2.46
C ASN A 22 6.39 -20.10 -1.47
N TRP A 23 6.01 -21.31 -1.92
CA TRP A 23 5.98 -22.48 -1.07
C TRP A 23 7.38 -22.88 -0.56
N LEU A 24 8.42 -22.77 -1.41
CA LEU A 24 9.80 -23.01 -1.00
C LEU A 24 10.29 -21.95 -0.01
N ILE A 25 10.01 -20.68 -0.25
CA ILE A 25 10.29 -19.58 0.67
C ILE A 25 9.60 -19.85 2.01
N TYR A 26 8.33 -20.24 1.99
CA TYR A 26 7.57 -20.63 3.19
C TYR A 26 8.22 -21.81 3.90
N LYS A 27 8.50 -22.90 3.21
CA LYS A 27 9.08 -24.12 3.78
C LYS A 27 10.43 -23.90 4.46
N TYR A 28 11.29 -23.04 3.88
CA TYR A 28 12.65 -22.85 4.37
C TYR A 28 12.82 -21.62 5.26
N TYR A 29 11.87 -20.67 5.26
CA TYR A 29 11.97 -19.38 5.96
C TYR A 29 10.69 -18.96 6.71
N SER A 30 9.79 -19.88 6.97
CA SER A 30 8.44 -19.58 7.51
C SER A 30 8.42 -18.70 8.77
N PHE A 31 9.42 -18.80 9.62
CA PHE A 31 9.45 -18.08 10.89
C PHE A 31 10.02 -16.64 10.76
N GLU A 32 11.04 -16.43 9.96
CA GLU A 32 11.69 -15.11 9.82
C GLU A 32 10.99 -14.22 8.78
N TRP A 33 10.31 -14.84 7.82
CA TRP A 33 9.63 -14.14 6.75
C TRP A 33 8.39 -13.37 7.22
N MET A 34 7.74 -13.77 8.29
CA MET A 34 6.58 -13.06 8.87
C MET A 34 6.95 -11.71 9.47
N ASN A 35 8.17 -11.51 9.91
CA ASN A 35 8.65 -10.22 10.43
C ASN A 35 9.04 -9.23 9.33
N TRP A 36 9.06 -9.66 8.07
CA TRP A 36 9.60 -8.93 6.92
C TRP A 36 8.56 -8.34 5.98
N ARG A 37 7.27 -8.39 6.32
CA ARG A 37 6.21 -7.88 5.44
C ARG A 37 5.88 -6.41 5.64
N PRO A 38 6.14 -5.58 4.60
CA PRO A 38 5.20 -4.50 4.28
C PRO A 38 4.48 -4.64 2.93
N TYR A 39 4.84 -5.56 2.01
CA TYR A 39 4.43 -5.40 0.61
C TYR A 39 3.98 -6.65 -0.17
N VAL A 40 3.60 -7.74 0.47
CA VAL A 40 3.01 -8.89 -0.25
C VAL A 40 1.56 -9.07 0.18
N ALA A 41 0.67 -9.12 -0.82
CA ALA A 41 -0.77 -9.07 -0.73
C ALA A 41 -1.40 -9.80 0.46
N ASP A 42 -2.35 -9.15 1.14
CA ASP A 42 -3.11 -9.57 2.32
C ASP A 42 -3.65 -11.01 2.32
N ARG A 43 -3.91 -11.56 1.15
CA ARG A 43 -4.44 -12.93 0.99
C ARG A 43 -3.54 -14.04 1.54
N TRP A 44 -2.22 -13.86 1.52
CA TRP A 44 -1.25 -14.86 1.98
C TRP A 44 -1.06 -14.87 3.50
N TYR A 45 -1.27 -13.75 4.14
CA TYR A 45 -1.14 -13.61 5.59
C TYR A 45 -2.11 -14.51 6.36
N TYR A 46 -3.33 -14.69 5.86
CA TYR A 46 -4.36 -15.50 6.52
C TYR A 46 -4.10 -17.00 6.45
N VAL A 47 -3.63 -17.49 5.29
CA VAL A 47 -3.37 -18.93 5.11
C VAL A 47 -2.17 -19.39 5.95
N THR A 48 -1.11 -18.61 5.99
CA THR A 48 0.13 -18.98 6.68
C THR A 48 0.03 -18.86 8.21
N ARG A 49 -0.72 -17.89 8.73
CA ARG A 49 -0.87 -17.71 10.17
C ARG A 49 -1.72 -18.82 10.81
N ASN A 50 -2.75 -19.27 10.15
CA ASN A 50 -3.61 -20.36 10.65
C ASN A 50 -2.89 -21.71 10.66
N GLU A 51 -1.91 -21.93 9.79
CA GLU A 51 -1.10 -23.16 9.75
C GLU A 51 0.05 -23.16 10.76
N LEU A 52 0.41 -22.01 11.34
CA LEU A 52 1.53 -21.84 12.25
C LEU A 52 1.12 -21.69 13.73
N ASP A 53 -0.18 -21.64 14.01
CA ASP A 53 -0.67 -21.69 15.40
C ASP A 53 -0.58 -23.13 15.91
N PRO A 54 0.29 -23.45 16.88
CA PRO A 54 0.41 -24.78 17.43
C PRO A 54 -0.87 -25.26 18.17
N ASN A 55 -1.81 -24.35 18.45
CA ASN A 55 -3.10 -24.65 19.06
C ASN A 55 -4.25 -24.70 18.03
N PHE A 56 -3.95 -24.57 16.73
CA PHE A 56 -4.95 -24.65 15.69
C PHE A 56 -5.44 -26.09 15.55
N GLN A 57 -6.65 -26.36 15.99
CA GLN A 57 -7.36 -27.61 15.68
C GLN A 57 -8.16 -27.37 14.41
N PRO A 58 -7.88 -28.09 13.31
CA PRO A 58 -8.70 -28.01 12.12
C PRO A 58 -10.11 -28.51 12.47
N HIS A 59 -11.12 -27.69 12.17
CA HIS A 59 -12.50 -28.14 12.24
C HIS A 59 -12.66 -29.34 11.31
N THR A 60 -12.91 -30.51 11.88
CA THR A 60 -13.30 -31.71 11.14
C THR A 60 -14.63 -31.43 10.48
N HIS A 61 -14.61 -31.25 9.16
CA HIS A 61 -15.84 -31.29 8.37
C HIS A 61 -16.44 -32.68 8.46
N HIS A 62 -17.68 -32.75 8.91
CA HIS A 62 -18.49 -33.97 8.86
C HIS A 62 -18.51 -34.51 7.43
N GLU A 63 -18.18 -35.77 7.31
CA GLU A 63 -18.30 -36.55 6.09
C GLU A 63 -19.76 -36.53 5.61
N HIS A 64 -20.00 -35.92 4.48
CA HIS A 64 -21.20 -36.13 3.70
C HIS A 64 -20.90 -37.11 2.56
N ASN A 65 -21.70 -38.14 2.52
CA ASN A 65 -21.72 -39.30 1.66
C ASN A 65 -21.29 -39.03 0.21
N THR A 66 -20.39 -39.90 -0.23
CA THR A 66 -19.92 -40.08 -1.60
C THR A 66 -21.06 -40.67 -2.43
N GLU A 67 -21.70 -39.90 -3.28
CA GLU A 67 -22.32 -40.37 -4.50
C GLU A 67 -21.32 -40.24 -5.64
N GLN A 68 -21.12 -41.37 -6.33
CA GLN A 68 -20.25 -41.49 -7.49
C GLN A 68 -20.75 -40.59 -8.63
N GLN A 69 -20.01 -39.56 -8.94
CA GLN A 69 -20.19 -38.79 -10.17
C GLN A 69 -19.06 -39.08 -11.14
N GLU A 70 -19.50 -39.50 -12.34
CA GLU A 70 -18.71 -39.81 -13.51
C GLU A 70 -17.71 -38.71 -13.86
N THR A 71 -16.51 -39.12 -14.28
CA THR A 71 -15.46 -38.23 -14.78
C THR A 71 -15.92 -37.50 -16.04
N PRO A 72 -16.01 -36.17 -16.05
CA PRO A 72 -16.28 -35.43 -17.28
C PRO A 72 -15.01 -35.41 -18.16
N SER A 73 -15.22 -35.70 -19.44
CA SER A 73 -14.37 -35.44 -20.59
C SER A 73 -13.67 -34.09 -20.53
N PRO A 74 -12.49 -33.87 -21.17
CA PRO A 74 -11.78 -32.61 -21.15
C PRO A 74 -12.55 -31.52 -21.88
N ALA A 75 -13.59 -31.03 -21.24
CA ALA A 75 -14.36 -29.90 -21.70
C ALA A 75 -13.58 -28.60 -21.49
N THR A 76 -13.49 -27.86 -22.56
CA THR A 76 -13.31 -26.41 -22.69
C THR A 76 -13.25 -25.68 -21.35
N LEU A 77 -12.12 -25.02 -21.11
CA LEU A 77 -11.91 -24.11 -19.99
C LEU A 77 -13.04 -23.07 -19.91
N GLN A 78 -14.08 -23.35 -19.12
CA GLN A 78 -14.98 -22.30 -18.70
C GLN A 78 -14.18 -21.29 -17.88
N GLN A 79 -14.11 -20.07 -18.38
CA GLN A 79 -13.61 -18.92 -17.64
C GLN A 79 -14.42 -18.78 -16.34
N PRO A 80 -13.80 -18.32 -15.23
CA PRO A 80 -14.58 -18.01 -14.04
C PRO A 80 -15.68 -17.02 -14.41
N ALA A 81 -16.86 -17.22 -13.83
CA ALA A 81 -18.11 -16.54 -14.19
C ALA A 81 -18.13 -15.02 -13.94
N ASP A 82 -17.10 -14.45 -13.33
CA ASP A 82 -16.94 -13.02 -13.17
C ASP A 82 -15.96 -12.52 -14.25
N LYS A 83 -16.48 -12.18 -15.41
CA LYS A 83 -15.73 -11.42 -16.42
C LYS A 83 -15.34 -10.08 -15.80
N VAL A 84 -14.04 -9.87 -15.63
CA VAL A 84 -13.50 -8.53 -15.37
C VAL A 84 -13.92 -7.66 -16.56
N THR A 85 -14.85 -6.75 -16.33
CA THR A 85 -15.33 -5.86 -17.37
C THR A 85 -14.35 -4.71 -17.56
N CYS A 86 -14.02 -4.43 -18.79
CA CYS A 86 -13.30 -3.20 -19.15
C CYS A 86 -14.34 -2.08 -19.28
N ILE A 87 -14.19 -1.02 -18.48
CA ILE A 87 -15.09 0.13 -18.51
C ILE A 87 -14.56 1.15 -19.52
N ASN A 88 -15.33 1.41 -20.55
CA ASN A 88 -15.03 2.44 -21.54
C ASN A 88 -15.79 3.73 -21.18
N ILE A 89 -15.08 4.84 -21.02
CA ILE A 89 -15.65 6.17 -20.74
C ILE A 89 -15.49 7.02 -21.99
N GLY A 90 -16.63 7.41 -22.57
CA GLY A 90 -16.68 8.14 -23.85
C GLY A 90 -16.89 7.21 -25.04
N ASP A 91 -16.70 7.74 -26.22
CA ASP A 91 -16.98 7.08 -27.49
C ASP A 91 -16.19 5.77 -27.68
N ASP A 92 -16.76 4.80 -28.39
CA ASP A 92 -16.20 3.46 -28.66
C ASP A 92 -14.89 3.48 -29.47
N SER A 93 -13.86 4.12 -28.91
CA SER A 93 -12.55 4.27 -29.55
C SER A 93 -11.63 3.06 -29.42
N VAL A 94 -12.05 2.03 -28.68
CA VAL A 94 -11.24 0.84 -28.45
C VAL A 94 -11.58 -0.24 -29.48
N PRO A 95 -10.62 -0.68 -30.33
CA PRO A 95 -10.81 -1.79 -31.23
C PRO A 95 -11.28 -3.04 -30.51
N GLU A 96 -12.14 -3.86 -31.14
CA GLU A 96 -12.73 -5.07 -30.50
C GLU A 96 -11.67 -6.05 -30.01
N ASP A 97 -10.61 -6.27 -30.79
CA ASP A 97 -9.48 -7.13 -30.41
C ASP A 97 -8.80 -6.65 -29.11
N CYS A 98 -8.80 -5.34 -28.86
CA CYS A 98 -8.26 -4.75 -27.64
C CYS A 98 -9.20 -4.95 -26.44
N LYS A 99 -10.51 -4.97 -26.64
CA LYS A 99 -11.50 -5.24 -25.58
C LYS A 99 -11.34 -6.64 -25.01
N GLU A 100 -11.12 -7.65 -25.86
CA GLU A 100 -10.84 -9.04 -25.41
C GLU A 100 -9.58 -9.12 -24.54
N LEU A 101 -8.52 -8.39 -24.92
CA LEU A 101 -7.29 -8.34 -24.13
C LEU A 101 -7.52 -7.66 -22.78
N LEU A 102 -8.20 -6.53 -22.76
CA LEU A 102 -8.49 -5.75 -21.55
C LEU A 102 -9.45 -6.49 -20.60
N ALA A 103 -10.34 -7.32 -21.15
CA ALA A 103 -11.22 -8.19 -20.35
C ALA A 103 -10.48 -9.24 -19.50
N LEU A 104 -9.19 -9.49 -19.76
CA LEU A 104 -8.36 -10.31 -18.89
C LEU A 104 -8.07 -9.65 -17.53
N GLY A 105 -8.23 -8.32 -17.45
CA GLY A 105 -8.08 -7.53 -16.25
C GLY A 105 -6.62 -7.24 -15.81
N PRO A 106 -6.43 -6.28 -14.91
CA PRO A 106 -5.10 -5.85 -14.45
C PRO A 106 -4.31 -6.93 -13.72
N GLY A 107 -5.00 -7.91 -13.13
CA GLY A 107 -4.39 -9.04 -12.42
C GLY A 107 -3.86 -10.15 -13.34
N TYR A 108 -4.12 -10.09 -14.64
CA TYR A 108 -3.67 -11.11 -15.58
C TYR A 108 -2.16 -11.04 -15.82
N ALA A 109 -1.46 -12.11 -15.46
CA ALA A 109 -0.02 -12.19 -15.63
C ALA A 109 0.35 -12.67 -17.04
N ILE A 110 0.77 -11.74 -17.89
CA ILE A 110 1.27 -12.04 -19.23
C ILE A 110 2.58 -12.82 -19.13
N SER A 111 2.70 -13.91 -19.90
CA SER A 111 3.95 -14.66 -19.97
C SER A 111 5.09 -13.79 -20.54
N PRO A 112 6.26 -13.80 -19.90
CA PRO A 112 7.37 -12.99 -20.38
C PRO A 112 7.76 -13.42 -21.79
N ASN A 113 7.94 -12.42 -22.67
CA ASN A 113 8.49 -12.66 -23.99
C ASN A 113 10.02 -12.69 -23.87
N PHE A 114 10.63 -13.84 -24.04
CA PHE A 114 12.09 -14.00 -24.00
C PHE A 114 12.80 -13.49 -25.27
N ARG A 115 12.09 -12.78 -26.17
CA ARG A 115 12.73 -12.13 -27.31
C ARG A 115 13.70 -11.07 -26.81
N GLY A 116 14.97 -11.45 -26.59
CA GLY A 116 16.04 -10.55 -26.15
C GLY A 116 16.83 -11.00 -24.91
N LYS A 117 16.31 -11.96 -24.11
CA LYS A 117 17.10 -12.61 -23.05
C LYS A 117 16.97 -14.12 -23.21
N SER A 118 18.08 -14.84 -23.12
CA SER A 118 18.00 -16.30 -23.10
C SER A 118 17.33 -16.80 -21.80
N LYS A 119 16.86 -18.05 -21.82
CA LYS A 119 16.33 -18.70 -20.60
C LYS A 119 17.39 -18.69 -19.50
N GLU A 120 18.64 -18.92 -19.86
CA GLU A 120 19.80 -18.95 -18.97
C GLU A 120 20.02 -17.59 -18.31
N GLN A 121 19.95 -16.48 -19.07
CA GLN A 121 20.06 -15.13 -18.52
C GLN A 121 18.93 -14.82 -17.53
N THR A 122 17.70 -15.25 -17.83
CA THR A 122 16.57 -15.05 -16.90
C THR A 122 16.75 -15.87 -15.63
N ILE A 123 17.24 -17.11 -15.74
CA ILE A 123 17.56 -17.95 -14.59
C ILE A 123 18.66 -17.29 -13.75
N GLN A 124 19.70 -16.76 -14.39
CA GLN A 124 20.79 -16.07 -13.69
C GLN A 124 20.28 -14.82 -12.97
N ASP A 125 19.49 -13.96 -13.61
CA ASP A 125 18.88 -12.78 -12.98
C ASP A 125 18.08 -13.15 -11.70
N ILE A 126 17.34 -14.26 -11.73
CA ILE A 126 16.58 -14.74 -10.58
C ILE A 126 17.52 -15.29 -9.49
N CYS A 127 18.55 -16.03 -9.89
CA CYS A 127 19.55 -16.55 -8.95
C CYS A 127 20.31 -15.40 -8.25
N ASP A 128 20.63 -14.32 -8.97
CA ASP A 128 21.29 -13.14 -8.42
C ASP A 128 20.38 -12.43 -7.39
N GLN A 129 19.08 -12.28 -7.67
CA GLN A 129 18.12 -11.74 -6.69
C GLN A 129 18.01 -12.61 -5.43
N ILE A 130 18.08 -13.92 -5.59
CA ILE A 130 18.10 -14.86 -4.45
C ILE A 130 19.39 -14.71 -3.66
N ALA A 131 20.53 -14.58 -4.32
CA ALA A 131 21.81 -14.35 -3.66
C ALA A 131 21.81 -13.04 -2.85
N GLU A 132 21.27 -11.96 -3.42
CA GLU A 132 21.09 -10.69 -2.67
C GLU A 132 20.19 -10.88 -1.44
N THR A 133 19.12 -11.65 -1.57
CA THR A 133 18.21 -11.96 -0.46
C THR A 133 18.90 -12.82 0.60
N ALA A 134 19.69 -13.80 0.19
CA ALA A 134 20.49 -14.64 1.08
C ALA A 134 21.50 -13.82 1.89
N ILE A 135 22.17 -12.83 1.27
CA ILE A 135 23.06 -11.91 1.99
C ILE A 135 22.29 -11.13 3.08
N ARG A 136 21.08 -10.65 2.79
CA ARG A 136 20.24 -9.96 3.78
C ARG A 136 19.85 -10.87 4.93
N LEU A 137 19.47 -12.10 4.65
CA LEU A 137 19.11 -13.09 5.69
C LEU A 137 20.28 -13.40 6.61
N ARG A 138 21.49 -13.57 6.06
CA ARG A 138 22.72 -13.75 6.85
C ARG A 138 23.00 -12.57 7.76
N TRP A 139 22.81 -11.34 7.29
CA TRP A 139 22.98 -10.15 8.11
C TRP A 139 21.91 -10.06 9.22
N ASN A 140 20.68 -10.45 8.93
CA ASN A 140 19.63 -10.48 9.95
C ASN A 140 19.95 -11.50 11.05
N ALA A 141 20.33 -12.73 10.67
CA ALA A 141 20.73 -13.75 11.62
C ALA A 141 21.93 -13.29 12.48
N HIS A 142 22.96 -12.71 11.83
CA HIS A 142 24.14 -12.18 12.52
C HIS A 142 23.80 -11.11 13.58
N PHE A 143 22.81 -10.27 13.34
CA PHE A 143 22.38 -9.26 14.30
C PHE A 143 21.42 -9.80 15.36
N SER A 144 20.59 -10.82 15.05
CA SER A 144 19.67 -11.43 15.99
C SER A 144 20.37 -12.27 17.07
N GLU A 145 21.51 -12.87 16.75
CA GLU A 145 22.30 -13.69 17.67
C GLU A 145 23.13 -12.89 18.70
N ARG A 146 23.16 -11.56 18.56
CA ARG A 146 23.90 -10.68 19.46
C ARG A 146 22.96 -9.77 20.23
N PRO A 147 22.54 -10.14 21.46
CA PRO A 147 21.67 -9.31 22.28
C PRO A 147 22.46 -8.17 22.96
N SER A 148 23.19 -7.37 22.23
CA SER A 148 23.62 -6.07 22.72
C SER A 148 22.47 -5.10 22.47
N VAL A 149 22.13 -4.27 23.47
CA VAL A 149 21.21 -3.15 23.24
C VAL A 149 21.73 -2.41 22.02
N PRO A 150 21.03 -2.46 20.88
CA PRO A 150 21.55 -1.90 19.64
C PRO A 150 21.73 -0.40 19.86
N THR A 151 22.89 0.12 19.46
CA THR A 151 23.05 1.57 19.38
C THR A 151 22.02 2.12 18.41
N LEU A 152 21.63 3.39 18.59
CA LEU A 152 20.72 4.07 17.66
C LEU A 152 21.11 3.82 16.19
N ALA A 153 22.40 3.90 15.87
CA ALA A 153 22.92 3.66 14.53
C ALA A 153 22.67 2.23 14.03
N GLN A 154 22.81 1.23 14.88
CA GLN A 154 22.55 -0.18 14.52
C GLN A 154 21.07 -0.41 14.27
N HIS A 155 20.22 0.15 15.12
CA HIS A 155 18.77 -0.02 14.97
C HIS A 155 18.24 0.70 13.73
N LEU A 156 18.61 1.95 13.51
CA LEU A 156 18.22 2.71 12.31
C LEU A 156 18.69 2.03 11.02
N LYS A 157 19.84 1.34 11.04
CA LYS A 157 20.28 0.52 9.92
C LYS A 157 19.38 -0.68 9.67
N GLN A 158 18.91 -1.35 10.72
CA GLN A 158 18.04 -2.52 10.59
C GLN A 158 16.69 -2.15 9.99
N ILE A 159 16.14 -0.98 10.32
CA ILE A 159 14.84 -0.54 9.83
C ILE A 159 14.89 0.15 8.46
N SER A 160 16.05 0.66 8.05
CA SER A 160 16.16 1.42 6.79
C SER A 160 16.07 0.53 5.56
N PRO A 161 15.06 0.72 4.68
CA PRO A 161 14.99 0.02 3.39
C PRO A 161 15.93 0.61 2.34
N PHE A 162 16.56 1.76 2.66
CA PHE A 162 17.39 2.55 1.73
C PHE A 162 18.88 2.22 1.85
N ASP A 163 19.24 1.25 2.71
CA ASP A 163 20.63 0.87 2.89
C ASP A 163 21.23 0.37 1.58
N LYS A 164 22.46 0.76 1.35
CA LYS A 164 23.21 0.24 0.20
C LYS A 164 23.28 -1.28 0.32
N LYS A 165 22.99 -1.97 -0.78
CA LYS A 165 23.06 -3.42 -0.87
C LYS A 165 24.32 -3.91 -0.16
N PHE A 166 24.17 -4.74 0.86
CA PHE A 166 25.27 -5.48 1.40
C PHE A 166 25.83 -6.35 0.29
N THR A 167 27.02 -6.01 -0.20
CA THR A 167 27.64 -6.74 -1.32
C THR A 167 28.36 -8.00 -0.84
N LYS A 168 28.64 -8.08 0.46
CA LYS A 168 29.34 -9.23 1.07
C LYS A 168 28.53 -9.79 2.21
N PRO A 169 28.45 -11.11 2.35
CA PRO A 169 27.81 -11.73 3.51
C PRO A 169 28.62 -11.44 4.78
N PRO A 170 27.99 -11.39 5.97
CA PRO A 170 28.71 -11.40 7.23
C PRO A 170 29.40 -12.76 7.42
N PRO A 171 30.40 -12.84 8.28
CA PRO A 171 30.84 -14.13 8.79
C PRO A 171 29.63 -14.81 9.45
N SER A 172 29.32 -16.02 9.05
CA SER A 172 28.18 -16.78 9.59
C SER A 172 28.69 -18.15 10.03
N ASP A 173 28.49 -18.42 11.31
CA ASP A 173 28.74 -19.73 11.91
C ASP A 173 27.44 -20.56 12.02
N ASN A 174 26.33 -20.03 11.52
CA ASN A 174 25.03 -20.68 11.55
C ASN A 174 24.89 -21.69 10.41
N LEU A 175 25.34 -22.91 10.67
CA LEU A 175 25.31 -24.02 9.71
C LEU A 175 23.89 -24.39 9.25
N ASP A 176 22.88 -24.24 10.11
CA ASP A 176 21.49 -24.53 9.74
C ASP A 176 20.99 -23.52 8.69
N LEU A 177 21.25 -22.23 8.90
CA LEU A 177 20.92 -21.19 7.93
C LEU A 177 21.62 -21.44 6.59
N GLU A 178 22.92 -21.74 6.60
CA GLU A 178 23.67 -21.97 5.37
C GLU A 178 23.17 -23.20 4.60
N ASN A 179 22.88 -24.30 5.30
CA ASN A 179 22.31 -25.49 4.67
C ASN A 179 20.94 -25.22 4.05
N ARG A 180 20.08 -24.44 4.72
CA ARG A 180 18.76 -24.07 4.19
C ARG A 180 18.88 -23.15 2.98
N LEU A 181 19.82 -22.20 2.98
CA LEU A 181 20.06 -21.31 1.85
C LEU A 181 20.51 -22.09 0.61
N VAL A 182 21.43 -23.04 0.78
CA VAL A 182 21.90 -23.92 -0.32
C VAL A 182 20.75 -24.76 -0.85
N GLN A 183 20.01 -25.45 0.02
CA GLN A 183 18.86 -26.26 -0.39
C GLN A 183 17.80 -25.43 -1.12
N PHE A 184 17.55 -24.20 -0.66
CA PHE A 184 16.62 -23.28 -1.32
C PHE A 184 17.10 -22.88 -2.73
N GLN A 185 18.36 -22.49 -2.87
CA GLN A 185 18.94 -22.13 -4.18
C GLN A 185 18.89 -23.30 -5.17
N ASP A 186 19.23 -24.49 -4.73
CA ASP A 186 19.20 -25.70 -5.58
C ASP A 186 17.76 -26.06 -5.99
N ALA A 187 16.81 -25.97 -5.06
CA ALA A 187 15.40 -26.23 -5.34
C ALA A 187 14.85 -25.21 -6.37
N VAL A 188 15.19 -23.94 -6.23
CA VAL A 188 14.78 -22.90 -7.19
C VAL A 188 15.40 -23.14 -8.56
N ARG A 189 16.72 -23.40 -8.63
CA ARG A 189 17.42 -23.70 -9.88
C ARG A 189 16.81 -24.91 -10.58
N LYS A 190 16.49 -25.99 -9.84
CA LYS A 190 15.81 -27.17 -10.36
C LYS A 190 14.43 -26.86 -10.93
N ILE A 191 13.64 -26.02 -10.24
CA ILE A 191 12.32 -25.60 -10.73
C ILE A 191 12.46 -24.77 -12.01
N LEU A 192 13.38 -23.81 -12.04
CA LEU A 192 13.58 -22.94 -13.20
C LEU A 192 14.04 -23.72 -14.44
N ASN A 193 14.97 -24.68 -14.26
CA ASN A 193 15.44 -25.53 -15.35
C ASN A 193 14.33 -26.40 -15.94
N ASN A 194 13.44 -26.91 -15.10
CA ASN A 194 12.33 -27.81 -15.50
C ASN A 194 11.08 -27.05 -15.92
N THR A 195 11.06 -25.71 -15.86
CA THR A 195 9.89 -24.92 -16.25
C THR A 195 9.98 -24.52 -17.72
N THR A 196 8.95 -24.88 -18.48
CA THR A 196 8.72 -24.34 -19.83
C THR A 196 7.74 -23.19 -19.73
N VAL A 197 8.10 -22.03 -20.29
CA VAL A 197 7.21 -20.88 -20.36
C VAL A 197 6.43 -20.94 -21.67
N GLN A 198 5.14 -21.18 -21.56
CA GLN A 198 4.22 -21.08 -22.70
C GLN A 198 3.64 -19.68 -22.78
N GLN A 199 3.49 -19.19 -24.01
CA GLN A 199 2.76 -17.94 -24.24
C GLN A 199 1.30 -18.13 -23.85
N ASN A 200 0.78 -17.21 -23.07
CA ASN A 200 -0.60 -17.25 -22.58
C ASN A 200 -1.50 -16.19 -23.21
N LEU A 201 -1.01 -15.46 -24.20
CA LEU A 201 -1.78 -14.60 -25.09
C LEU A 201 -1.85 -15.24 -26.48
N THR A 202 -3.00 -15.14 -27.12
CA THR A 202 -3.17 -15.46 -28.54
C THR A 202 -2.38 -14.46 -29.39
N ARG A 203 -2.19 -14.75 -30.68
CA ARG A 203 -1.52 -13.85 -31.60
C ARG A 203 -2.28 -12.52 -31.74
N SER A 204 -3.61 -12.57 -31.86
CA SER A 204 -4.47 -11.39 -31.89
C SER A 204 -4.29 -10.54 -30.63
N GLN A 205 -4.32 -11.13 -29.45
CA GLN A 205 -4.09 -10.42 -28.19
C GLN A 205 -2.67 -9.83 -28.07
N GLN A 206 -1.65 -10.46 -28.66
CA GLN A 206 -0.30 -9.87 -28.71
C GLN A 206 -0.24 -8.65 -29.62
N ASP A 207 -0.91 -8.70 -30.77
CA ASP A 207 -1.00 -7.58 -31.70
C ASP A 207 -1.84 -6.44 -31.10
N ALA A 208 -2.96 -6.76 -30.44
CA ALA A 208 -3.74 -5.79 -29.66
C ALA A 208 -2.93 -5.10 -28.56
N LEU A 209 -2.10 -5.84 -27.80
CA LEU A 209 -1.19 -5.28 -26.80
C LEU A 209 -0.19 -4.30 -27.42
N LYS A 210 0.32 -4.62 -28.61
CA LYS A 210 1.22 -3.72 -29.34
C LYS A 210 0.50 -2.46 -29.78
N THR A 211 -0.70 -2.58 -30.32
CA THR A 211 -1.55 -1.44 -30.72
C THR A 211 -1.80 -0.51 -29.54
N LEU A 212 -2.26 -1.04 -28.40
CA LEU A 212 -2.51 -0.24 -27.19
C LEU A 212 -1.25 0.47 -26.67
N ARG A 213 -0.06 -0.14 -26.79
CA ARG A 213 1.20 0.48 -26.37
C ARG A 213 1.66 1.62 -27.28
N THR A 214 1.24 1.61 -28.54
CA THR A 214 1.64 2.62 -29.52
C THR A 214 0.57 3.70 -29.71
N SER A 215 -0.66 3.48 -29.24
CA SER A 215 -1.73 4.46 -29.29
C SER A 215 -1.47 5.58 -28.27
N GLY A 216 -1.30 6.80 -28.74
CA GLY A 216 -1.19 8.00 -27.90
C GLY A 216 -2.55 8.59 -27.48
N ASP A 217 -3.61 8.21 -28.17
CA ASP A 217 -4.94 8.82 -28.01
C ASP A 217 -5.78 8.15 -26.93
N ILE A 218 -5.36 6.97 -26.48
CA ILE A 218 -6.07 6.15 -25.50
C ILE A 218 -5.30 6.14 -24.18
N HIS A 219 -5.97 6.50 -23.11
CA HIS A 219 -5.48 6.35 -21.74
C HIS A 219 -6.10 5.13 -21.06
N ILE A 220 -5.27 4.24 -20.52
CA ILE A 220 -5.70 3.06 -19.79
C ILE A 220 -5.22 3.17 -18.35
N SER A 221 -6.15 3.10 -17.41
CA SER A 221 -5.87 3.10 -15.97
C SER A 221 -6.61 1.96 -15.28
N VAL A 222 -6.28 1.73 -14.02
CA VAL A 222 -7.02 0.79 -13.16
C VAL A 222 -8.01 1.60 -12.34
N ALA A 223 -9.27 1.13 -12.28
CA ALA A 223 -10.32 1.74 -11.49
C ALA A 223 -9.98 1.75 -9.98
N ASP A 224 -10.53 2.72 -9.26
CA ASP A 224 -10.43 2.75 -7.79
C ASP A 224 -11.30 1.65 -7.18
N LYS A 225 -10.73 0.87 -6.25
CA LYS A 225 -11.37 -0.25 -5.50
C LYS A 225 -11.75 -1.48 -6.32
N THR A 226 -11.90 -1.40 -7.64
CA THR A 226 -12.24 -2.53 -8.50
C THR A 226 -11.02 -3.00 -9.29
N ALA A 227 -11.03 -4.26 -9.71
CA ALA A 227 -9.95 -4.84 -10.51
C ALA A 227 -10.25 -4.72 -12.02
N GLU A 228 -10.76 -3.57 -12.47
CA GLU A 228 -11.18 -3.30 -13.84
C GLU A 228 -10.22 -2.32 -14.51
N PHE A 229 -10.05 -2.46 -15.82
CA PHE A 229 -9.46 -1.40 -16.59
C PHE A 229 -10.50 -0.31 -16.91
N VAL A 230 -10.08 0.93 -16.80
CA VAL A 230 -10.81 2.10 -17.31
C VAL A 230 -10.08 2.61 -18.53
N VAL A 231 -10.79 2.72 -19.63
CA VAL A 231 -10.29 3.21 -20.91
C VAL A 231 -11.03 4.47 -21.27
N MET A 232 -10.30 5.50 -21.68
CA MET A 232 -10.84 6.78 -22.10
C MET A 232 -9.87 7.51 -23.04
N LYS A 233 -10.32 8.56 -23.70
CA LYS A 233 -9.42 9.40 -24.50
C LYS A 233 -8.38 10.08 -23.58
N THR A 234 -7.12 10.11 -24.01
CA THR A 234 -6.02 10.76 -23.27
C THR A 234 -6.35 12.22 -22.96
N GLU A 235 -6.97 12.93 -23.90
CA GLU A 235 -7.40 14.32 -23.71
C GLU A 235 -8.45 14.45 -22.58
N GLN A 236 -9.46 13.57 -22.56
CA GLN A 236 -10.50 13.54 -21.53
C GLN A 236 -9.90 13.24 -20.14
N HIS A 237 -8.99 12.25 -20.05
CA HIS A 237 -8.27 11.97 -18.79
C HIS A 237 -7.45 13.17 -18.32
N THR A 238 -6.75 13.83 -19.24
CA THR A 238 -5.94 15.01 -18.93
C THR A 238 -6.81 16.16 -18.44
N GLN A 239 -7.95 16.41 -19.08
CA GLN A 239 -8.92 17.42 -18.67
C GLN A 239 -9.50 17.11 -17.28
N ALA A 240 -9.93 15.86 -17.01
CA ALA A 240 -10.42 15.45 -15.69
C ALA A 240 -9.37 15.66 -14.60
N THR A 241 -8.11 15.35 -14.91
CA THR A 241 -7.01 15.54 -13.97
C THR A 241 -6.74 17.01 -13.68
N LYS A 242 -6.73 17.86 -14.72
CA LYS A 242 -6.57 19.30 -14.57
C LYS A 242 -7.70 19.93 -13.77
N LEU A 243 -8.95 19.59 -14.09
CA LEU A 243 -10.13 20.05 -13.34
C LEU A 243 -10.02 19.71 -11.84
N HIS A 244 -9.53 18.50 -11.52
CA HIS A 244 -9.34 18.12 -10.12
C HIS A 244 -8.25 18.96 -9.44
N PHE A 245 -7.11 19.17 -10.08
CA PHE A 245 -6.00 19.95 -9.50
C PHE A 245 -6.19 21.49 -9.62
N ASP A 246 -7.27 21.95 -10.24
CA ASP A 246 -7.69 23.36 -10.24
C ASP A 246 -8.52 23.73 -9.00
N ASN A 247 -8.76 22.76 -8.10
CA ASN A 247 -9.41 22.98 -6.81
C ASN A 247 -8.56 23.91 -5.91
N PRO A 248 -9.16 24.78 -5.08
CA PRO A 248 -8.45 25.67 -4.15
C PRO A 248 -7.48 24.99 -3.18
N ALA A 249 -7.63 23.68 -2.92
CA ALA A 249 -6.67 22.92 -2.13
C ALA A 249 -5.27 22.82 -2.77
N TYR A 250 -5.16 23.16 -4.06
CA TYR A 250 -3.91 23.11 -4.81
C TYR A 250 -3.56 24.48 -5.40
N LYS A 251 -2.34 24.93 -5.19
CA LYS A 251 -1.81 26.16 -5.79
C LYS A 251 -0.91 25.81 -6.96
N LYS A 252 -1.26 26.29 -8.17
CA LYS A 252 -0.36 26.25 -9.32
C LYS A 252 0.79 27.21 -9.11
N LEU A 253 2.01 26.77 -9.42
CA LEU A 253 3.16 27.66 -9.48
C LEU A 253 3.25 28.30 -10.88
N GLU A 254 3.77 29.52 -10.93
CA GLU A 254 4.11 30.16 -12.20
C GLU A 254 5.25 29.40 -12.89
N MET A 255 5.00 28.97 -14.12
CA MET A 255 5.93 28.15 -14.88
C MET A 255 6.58 28.95 -16.00
N PRO A 256 7.87 28.69 -16.32
CA PRO A 256 8.52 29.29 -17.48
C PRO A 256 7.86 28.85 -18.80
N SER A 257 8.01 29.68 -19.85
CA SER A 257 7.32 29.47 -21.12
C SER A 257 7.93 28.36 -21.98
N THR A 258 9.18 27.95 -21.76
CA THR A 258 9.83 26.96 -22.62
C THR A 258 10.03 25.64 -21.88
N GLU A 259 9.87 24.52 -22.55
CA GLU A 259 10.02 23.19 -21.99
C GLU A 259 11.38 22.99 -21.27
N LYS A 260 12.47 23.49 -21.88
CA LYS A 260 13.81 23.43 -21.27
C LYS A 260 13.91 24.25 -19.98
N ALA A 261 13.22 25.39 -19.91
CA ALA A 261 13.16 26.21 -18.70
C ALA A 261 12.27 25.58 -17.63
N VAL A 262 11.16 24.95 -18.01
CA VAL A 262 10.30 24.15 -17.12
C VAL A 262 11.10 23.00 -16.47
N ALA A 263 11.82 22.22 -17.26
CA ALA A 263 12.66 21.13 -16.74
C ALA A 263 13.73 21.64 -15.75
N ARG A 264 14.35 22.79 -16.04
CA ARG A 264 15.31 23.45 -15.12
C ARG A 264 14.65 23.93 -13.85
N PHE A 265 13.45 24.51 -13.94
CA PHE A 265 12.67 24.97 -12.80
C PHE A 265 12.33 23.80 -11.86
N ILE A 266 11.80 22.70 -12.41
CA ILE A 266 11.48 21.49 -11.65
C ILE A 266 12.73 20.93 -10.98
N SER A 267 13.86 20.84 -11.70
CA SER A 267 15.13 20.36 -11.15
C SER A 267 15.64 21.27 -10.02
N LYS A 268 15.55 22.58 -10.18
CA LYS A 268 15.97 23.56 -9.13
C LYS A 268 15.09 23.43 -7.89
N LEU A 269 13.78 23.33 -8.05
CA LEU A 269 12.83 23.14 -6.94
C LEU A 269 13.11 21.81 -6.22
N THR A 270 13.28 20.71 -6.96
CA THR A 270 13.62 19.39 -6.40
C THR A 270 14.89 19.49 -5.56
N LYS A 271 15.94 20.12 -6.09
CA LYS A 271 17.21 20.29 -5.37
C LYS A 271 17.07 21.16 -4.13
N SER A 272 16.25 22.19 -4.18
CA SER A 272 15.95 23.04 -3.00
C SER A 272 15.26 22.25 -1.91
N LEU A 273 14.26 21.44 -2.26
CA LEU A 273 13.53 20.57 -1.32
C LEU A 273 14.45 19.47 -0.75
N GLU A 274 15.29 18.86 -1.59
CA GLU A 274 16.30 17.88 -1.17
C GLU A 274 17.28 18.50 -0.17
N THR A 275 17.75 19.73 -0.43
CA THR A 275 18.61 20.47 0.49
C THR A 275 17.90 20.75 1.80
N LYS A 276 16.64 21.22 1.76
CA LYS A 276 15.83 21.52 2.95
C LYS A 276 15.64 20.27 3.83
N ALA A 277 15.29 19.14 3.22
CA ALA A 277 15.14 17.87 3.92
C ALA A 277 16.46 17.41 4.57
N ASN A 278 17.56 17.46 3.81
CA ASN A 278 18.87 17.04 4.27
C ASN A 278 19.43 17.96 5.36
N SER A 279 19.19 19.26 5.28
CA SER A 279 19.62 20.22 6.31
C SER A 279 18.90 19.96 7.64
N ALA A 280 17.57 19.81 7.62
CA ALA A 280 16.81 19.49 8.83
C ALA A 280 17.29 18.17 9.46
N TRP A 281 17.50 17.14 8.65
CA TRP A 281 18.04 15.87 9.16
C TRP A 281 19.47 15.99 9.67
N GLN A 282 20.33 16.80 9.01
CA GLN A 282 21.69 17.05 9.47
C GLN A 282 21.72 17.79 10.81
N GLU A 283 20.84 18.76 11.03
CA GLU A 283 20.71 19.48 12.30
C GLU A 283 20.32 18.55 13.45
N VAL A 284 19.34 17.65 13.20
CA VAL A 284 18.98 16.61 14.16
C VAL A 284 20.17 15.68 14.43
N CYS A 285 20.88 15.21 13.39
CA CYS A 285 22.05 14.36 13.55
C CYS A 285 23.15 15.03 14.38
N ASN A 286 23.43 16.31 14.12
CA ASN A 286 24.43 17.09 14.86
C ASN A 286 24.03 17.25 16.33
N ARG A 287 22.78 17.63 16.60
CA ARG A 287 22.22 17.82 17.95
C ARG A 287 22.22 16.55 18.78
N ARG A 288 22.05 15.40 18.12
CA ARG A 288 22.03 14.06 18.76
C ARG A 288 23.37 13.32 18.66
N ASN A 289 24.42 13.95 18.17
CA ASN A 289 25.75 13.34 17.94
C ASN A 289 25.68 12.03 17.13
N LEU A 290 24.80 11.99 16.13
CA LEU A 290 24.67 10.83 15.27
C LEU A 290 25.81 10.78 14.24
N CYS A 291 26.36 9.61 14.01
CA CYS A 291 27.48 9.48 13.06
C CYS A 291 27.01 9.65 11.60
N LYS A 292 27.95 10.02 10.73
CA LYS A 292 27.69 10.21 9.29
C LYS A 292 26.98 9.01 8.64
N LYS A 293 27.26 7.79 9.08
CA LYS A 293 26.59 6.59 8.55
C LYS A 293 25.08 6.61 8.80
N VAL A 294 24.64 7.17 9.93
CA VAL A 294 23.20 7.33 10.23
C VAL A 294 22.60 8.45 9.39
N TYR A 295 23.32 9.57 9.24
CA TYR A 295 22.89 10.63 8.33
C TYR A 295 22.64 10.09 6.91
N ASP A 296 23.61 9.35 6.35
CA ASP A 296 23.55 8.80 4.99
C ASP A 296 22.38 7.83 4.76
N LEU A 297 21.84 7.20 5.82
CA LEU A 297 20.68 6.30 5.71
C LEU A 297 19.40 7.03 5.28
N PHE A 298 19.20 8.24 5.79
CA PHE A 298 17.95 8.99 5.58
C PHE A 298 18.17 10.29 4.79
N ALA A 299 19.40 10.63 4.44
CA ALA A 299 19.68 11.71 3.52
C ALA A 299 19.19 11.35 2.11
N SER A 300 18.51 12.29 1.48
CA SER A 300 17.94 12.14 0.14
C SER A 300 18.93 12.59 -0.94
N HIS A 301 19.11 11.77 -1.99
CA HIS A 301 20.00 12.06 -3.10
C HIS A 301 19.37 11.63 -4.42
N HIS A 302 19.55 12.43 -5.46
CA HIS A 302 19.04 12.14 -6.81
C HIS A 302 17.52 11.89 -6.82
N THR A 303 16.79 12.71 -6.09
CA THR A 303 15.35 12.62 -5.96
C THR A 303 14.60 13.24 -7.13
N THR A 304 13.31 12.95 -7.23
CA THR A 304 12.40 13.54 -8.21
C THR A 304 11.22 14.17 -7.48
N LEU A 305 10.58 15.19 -8.06
CA LEU A 305 9.31 15.66 -7.52
C LEU A 305 8.27 14.54 -7.62
N PRO A 306 7.39 14.41 -6.61
CA PRO A 306 6.22 13.56 -6.68
C PRO A 306 5.42 13.81 -7.96
N THR A 307 4.84 12.75 -8.52
CA THR A 307 3.98 12.85 -9.69
C THR A 307 2.53 12.65 -9.28
N GLY A 308 1.67 13.61 -9.64
CA GLY A 308 0.23 13.53 -9.42
C GLY A 308 -0.45 12.71 -10.52
N ARG A 309 -1.49 11.97 -10.16
CA ARG A 309 -2.39 11.24 -11.06
C ARG A 309 -3.76 11.10 -10.42
N ILE A 310 -4.74 10.71 -11.21
CA ILE A 310 -6.07 10.36 -10.70
C ILE A 310 -6.39 8.89 -10.94
N GLN A 311 -7.26 8.34 -10.10
CA GLN A 311 -7.97 7.08 -10.35
C GLN A 311 -9.46 7.36 -10.41
N ILE A 312 -10.14 6.73 -11.37
CA ILE A 312 -11.59 6.91 -11.55
C ILE A 312 -12.34 6.02 -10.54
N LYS A 313 -13.27 6.61 -9.80
CA LYS A 313 -14.15 5.91 -8.85
C LYS A 313 -15.36 5.32 -9.60
N THR A 314 -15.15 4.26 -10.38
CA THR A 314 -16.20 3.63 -11.19
C THR A 314 -17.39 3.19 -10.37
N HIS A 315 -17.16 2.68 -9.15
CA HIS A 315 -18.18 2.24 -8.20
C HIS A 315 -19.12 3.36 -7.69
N LYS A 316 -18.81 4.63 -7.95
CA LYS A 316 -19.68 5.78 -7.61
C LYS A 316 -20.58 6.20 -8.79
N HIS A 317 -20.56 5.46 -9.88
CA HIS A 317 -21.37 5.70 -11.07
C HIS A 317 -22.15 4.44 -11.43
N SER A 318 -23.35 4.58 -12.01
CA SER A 318 -24.09 3.44 -12.51
C SER A 318 -23.48 2.93 -13.83
N GLU A 319 -23.56 1.63 -14.08
CA GLU A 319 -23.05 1.01 -15.32
C GLU A 319 -23.68 1.66 -16.58
N SER A 320 -24.96 2.05 -16.49
CA SER A 320 -25.68 2.67 -17.60
C SER A 320 -25.25 4.11 -17.92
N THR A 321 -24.65 4.82 -16.97
CA THR A 321 -24.29 6.24 -17.14
C THR A 321 -22.79 6.46 -17.30
N ILE A 322 -21.96 5.52 -16.87
CA ILE A 322 -20.51 5.73 -16.82
C ILE A 322 -19.88 5.91 -18.22
N SER A 323 -20.40 5.23 -19.25
CA SER A 323 -19.89 5.33 -20.61
C SER A 323 -20.16 6.70 -21.26
N SER A 324 -21.20 7.40 -20.84
CA SER A 324 -21.61 8.72 -21.38
C SER A 324 -21.37 9.87 -20.39
N ILE A 325 -20.64 9.64 -19.32
CA ILE A 325 -20.43 10.62 -18.26
C ILE A 325 -19.55 11.79 -18.75
N SER A 326 -19.93 13.01 -18.39
CA SER A 326 -19.09 14.17 -18.70
C SER A 326 -17.83 14.18 -17.82
N THR A 327 -16.78 14.82 -18.30
CA THR A 327 -15.49 14.91 -17.60
C THR A 327 -15.63 15.55 -16.21
N GLU A 328 -16.51 16.55 -16.09
CA GLU A 328 -16.78 17.29 -14.85
C GLU A 328 -17.51 16.47 -13.80
N ALA A 329 -18.33 15.50 -14.24
CA ALA A 329 -19.09 14.63 -13.37
C ALA A 329 -18.28 13.42 -12.85
N LEU A 330 -17.09 13.16 -13.43
CA LEU A 330 -16.24 12.04 -13.02
C LEU A 330 -15.78 12.19 -11.57
N LYS A 331 -16.12 11.22 -10.74
CA LYS A 331 -15.58 11.11 -9.38
C LYS A 331 -14.21 10.47 -9.43
N VAL A 332 -13.21 11.14 -8.87
CA VAL A 332 -11.82 10.72 -8.94
C VAL A 332 -11.17 10.65 -7.55
N ARG A 333 -10.09 9.89 -7.44
CA ARG A 333 -9.19 9.86 -6.30
C ARG A 333 -7.83 10.41 -6.74
N PRO A 334 -7.36 11.52 -6.18
CA PRO A 334 -6.01 12.00 -6.46
C PRO A 334 -4.97 11.11 -5.76
N ILE A 335 -3.93 10.77 -6.48
CA ILE A 335 -2.80 10.01 -5.94
C ILE A 335 -1.53 10.77 -6.28
N VAL A 336 -0.75 11.09 -5.25
CA VAL A 336 0.57 11.70 -5.41
C VAL A 336 1.62 10.76 -4.86
N SER A 337 2.40 10.14 -5.75
CA SER A 337 3.43 9.18 -5.37
C SER A 337 4.62 9.89 -4.73
N ASN A 338 4.85 9.63 -3.43
CA ASN A 338 6.00 10.18 -2.71
C ASN A 338 7.29 9.34 -2.85
N CYS A 339 7.25 8.25 -3.61
CA CYS A 339 8.41 7.38 -3.81
C CYS A 339 9.55 8.14 -4.49
N ASN A 340 10.76 8.03 -3.94
CA ASN A 340 11.97 8.72 -4.40
C ASN A 340 11.85 10.26 -4.40
N SER A 341 10.93 10.82 -3.62
CA SER A 341 10.82 12.27 -3.41
C SER A 341 11.90 12.77 -2.42
N PRO A 342 12.14 14.08 -2.36
CA PRO A 342 13.02 14.67 -1.35
C PRO A 342 12.67 14.28 0.08
N MET A 343 11.39 14.04 0.37
CA MET A 343 10.88 13.76 1.72
C MET A 343 10.69 12.26 2.01
N ASP A 344 10.86 11.36 1.02
CA ASP A 344 10.53 9.94 1.14
C ASP A 344 11.25 9.25 2.29
N ARG A 345 12.54 9.51 2.47
CA ARG A 345 13.36 8.86 3.51
C ARG A 345 13.04 9.34 4.92
N ILE A 346 12.79 10.63 5.08
CA ILE A 346 12.39 11.21 6.37
C ILE A 346 10.99 10.73 6.75
N THR A 347 10.04 10.74 5.81
CA THR A 347 8.68 10.25 6.06
C THR A 347 8.65 8.76 6.40
N PHE A 348 9.56 7.97 5.84
CA PHE A 348 9.73 6.57 6.24
C PHE A 348 10.16 6.46 7.71
N LEU A 349 11.19 7.20 8.10
CA LEU A 349 11.68 7.22 9.49
C LEU A 349 10.55 7.62 10.45
N LEU A 350 9.87 8.74 10.17
CA LEU A 350 8.77 9.24 10.99
C LEU A 350 7.64 8.22 11.14
N CYS A 351 7.22 7.61 10.02
CA CYS A 351 6.20 6.57 10.05
C CYS A 351 6.61 5.39 10.94
N HIS A 352 7.88 4.97 10.86
CA HIS A 352 8.38 3.88 11.70
C HIS A 352 8.38 4.25 13.20
N LEU A 353 8.84 5.45 13.54
CA LEU A 353 8.91 5.92 14.92
C LEU A 353 7.52 6.09 15.58
N LEU A 354 6.54 6.54 14.78
CA LEU A 354 5.22 6.94 15.28
C LEU A 354 4.16 5.84 15.14
N LYS A 355 4.40 4.82 14.31
CA LYS A 355 3.44 3.72 14.09
C LYS A 355 2.92 3.08 15.39
N PRO A 356 3.70 2.91 16.47
CA PRO A 356 3.18 2.34 17.72
C PRO A 356 2.04 3.16 18.35
N LEU A 357 1.88 4.45 18.01
CA LEU A 357 0.75 5.26 18.47
C LEU A 357 -0.61 4.72 18.01
N LEU A 358 -0.65 4.01 16.89
CA LEU A 358 -1.90 3.42 16.39
C LEU A 358 -2.47 2.35 17.33
N ASP A 359 -1.64 1.71 18.14
CA ASP A 359 -2.07 0.74 19.14
C ASP A 359 -2.69 1.43 20.38
N GLU A 360 -2.43 2.72 20.55
CA GLU A 360 -2.99 3.55 21.63
C GLU A 360 -4.28 4.29 21.20
N VAL A 361 -4.78 4.05 19.98
CA VAL A 361 -6.05 4.57 19.47
C VAL A 361 -7.14 3.49 19.61
N PRO A 362 -8.03 3.55 20.60
CA PRO A 362 -9.01 2.48 20.89
C PRO A 362 -10.00 2.23 19.75
N SER A 363 -10.38 3.28 19.03
CA SER A 363 -11.30 3.21 17.90
C SER A 363 -10.67 2.58 16.66
N HIS A 364 -9.35 2.60 16.54
CA HIS A 364 -8.67 2.11 15.35
C HIS A 364 -8.85 0.60 15.16
N LEU A 365 -9.32 0.23 13.97
CA LEU A 365 -9.40 -1.15 13.51
C LEU A 365 -8.26 -1.40 12.53
N ARG A 366 -7.37 -2.34 12.85
CA ARG A 366 -6.22 -2.66 12.00
C ARG A 366 -6.60 -3.40 10.72
N ASN A 367 -7.64 -4.22 10.80
CA ASN A 367 -8.18 -5.03 9.71
C ASN A 367 -9.50 -5.68 10.13
N THR A 368 -10.15 -6.40 9.20
CA THR A 368 -11.41 -7.11 9.46
C THR A 368 -11.32 -8.10 10.63
N HIS A 369 -10.19 -8.81 10.77
CA HIS A 369 -10.02 -9.76 11.87
C HIS A 369 -10.04 -9.04 13.24
N ASP A 370 -9.35 -7.90 13.36
CA ASP A 370 -9.36 -7.08 14.57
C ASP A 370 -10.79 -6.60 14.91
N ALA A 371 -11.55 -6.18 13.90
CA ALA A 371 -12.96 -5.82 14.05
C ALA A 371 -13.80 -7.00 14.58
N LEU A 372 -13.65 -8.19 13.99
CA LEU A 372 -14.36 -9.39 14.42
C LEU A 372 -14.01 -9.78 15.86
N VAL A 373 -12.73 -9.74 16.22
CA VAL A 373 -12.28 -10.05 17.60
C VAL A 373 -12.86 -9.05 18.60
N LYS A 374 -12.89 -7.75 18.28
CA LYS A 374 -13.52 -6.73 19.14
C LYS A 374 -15.03 -6.95 19.27
N LEU A 375 -15.72 -7.29 18.18
CA LEU A 375 -17.17 -7.59 18.19
C LEU A 375 -17.50 -8.85 18.99
N GLN A 376 -16.69 -9.91 18.88
CA GLN A 376 -16.89 -11.16 19.64
C GLN A 376 -16.74 -11.00 21.15
N ARG A 377 -16.06 -9.96 21.63
CA ARG A 377 -15.90 -9.65 23.05
C ARG A 377 -17.13 -8.97 23.66
N LEU A 378 -18.12 -8.59 22.85
CA LEU A 378 -19.35 -7.98 23.34
C LEU A 378 -20.27 -9.02 23.98
N SER A 379 -20.79 -8.69 25.16
CA SER A 379 -21.76 -9.56 25.82
C SER A 379 -23.15 -9.47 25.13
N PRO A 380 -23.99 -10.51 25.27
CA PRO A 380 -25.37 -10.48 24.77
C PRO A 380 -26.18 -9.26 25.27
N GLU A 381 -25.93 -8.78 26.48
CA GLU A 381 -26.59 -7.59 27.06
C GLU A 381 -26.17 -6.32 26.34
N GLN A 382 -24.91 -6.24 25.90
CA GLN A 382 -24.40 -5.11 25.11
C GLN A 382 -24.99 -5.05 23.69
N LEU A 383 -25.53 -6.16 23.20
CA LEU A 383 -26.11 -6.28 21.86
C LEU A 383 -27.65 -6.21 21.87
N ARG A 384 -28.30 -6.64 22.95
CA ARG A 384 -29.77 -6.78 23.01
C ARG A 384 -30.47 -5.46 22.75
N GLY A 385 -31.38 -5.45 21.78
CA GLY A 385 -32.18 -4.30 21.42
C GLY A 385 -31.41 -3.13 20.80
N LYS A 386 -30.21 -3.40 20.27
CA LYS A 386 -29.35 -2.39 19.64
C LYS A 386 -29.19 -2.67 18.15
N THR A 387 -28.84 -1.63 17.42
CA THR A 387 -28.65 -1.65 15.97
C THR A 387 -27.18 -1.34 15.65
N PHE A 388 -26.61 -2.08 14.73
CA PHE A 388 -25.34 -1.76 14.11
C PHE A 388 -25.58 -0.74 12.99
N PHE A 389 -24.75 0.27 12.93
CA PHE A 389 -24.73 1.23 11.83
C PHE A 389 -23.32 1.46 11.34
N THR A 390 -23.21 1.91 10.10
CA THR A 390 -21.95 2.34 9.49
C THR A 390 -22.10 3.75 8.97
N ALA A 391 -21.01 4.48 8.95
CA ALA A 391 -20.91 5.78 8.32
C ALA A 391 -19.52 5.94 7.70
N ASP A 392 -19.36 6.91 6.80
CA ASP A 392 -18.11 7.21 6.10
C ASP A 392 -17.67 8.65 6.40
N VAL A 393 -16.37 8.90 6.54
CA VAL A 393 -15.85 10.25 6.66
C VAL A 393 -15.53 10.78 5.27
N GLU A 394 -16.27 11.81 4.84
CA GLU A 394 -16.13 12.34 3.50
C GLU A 394 -14.75 12.96 3.29
N ALA A 395 -14.08 12.53 2.22
CA ALA A 395 -12.82 13.12 1.74
C ALA A 395 -11.74 13.30 2.83
N LEU A 396 -11.68 12.38 3.83
CA LEU A 396 -10.84 12.48 5.03
C LEU A 396 -9.45 13.04 4.76
N TYR A 397 -8.69 12.44 3.83
CA TYR A 397 -7.30 12.83 3.57
C TYR A 397 -7.15 14.24 2.99
N THR A 398 -8.12 14.70 2.24
CA THR A 398 -8.08 16.01 1.57
C THR A 398 -8.62 17.14 2.43
N ASN A 399 -9.34 16.81 3.51
CA ASN A 399 -9.98 17.79 4.39
C ASN A 399 -9.23 18.00 5.72
N ILE A 400 -8.11 17.32 5.93
CA ILE A 400 -7.30 17.49 7.14
C ILE A 400 -6.41 18.74 7.01
N ASN A 401 -6.47 19.62 8.00
CA ASN A 401 -5.42 20.63 8.18
C ASN A 401 -4.13 19.95 8.67
N VAL A 402 -3.07 20.05 7.87
CA VAL A 402 -1.81 19.34 8.13
C VAL A 402 -1.10 19.84 9.38
N GLU A 403 -1.13 21.15 9.66
CA GLU A 403 -0.49 21.75 10.83
C GLU A 403 -1.15 21.24 12.12
N THR A 404 -2.49 21.30 12.19
CA THR A 404 -3.21 20.77 13.37
C THR A 404 -3.04 19.27 13.52
N ALA A 405 -2.90 18.52 12.43
CA ALA A 405 -2.65 17.08 12.50
C ALA A 405 -1.24 16.76 13.01
N ILE A 406 -0.25 17.59 12.73
CA ILE A 406 1.10 17.49 13.34
C ILE A 406 0.99 17.68 14.84
N ASP A 407 0.27 18.71 15.32
CA ASP A 407 0.05 18.97 16.74
C ASP A 407 -0.65 17.79 17.43
N ASP A 408 -1.71 17.23 16.82
CA ASP A 408 -2.44 16.07 17.34
C ASP A 408 -1.54 14.82 17.44
N ILE A 409 -0.65 14.60 16.46
CA ILE A 409 0.36 13.52 16.50
C ILE A 409 1.33 13.73 17.68
N LEU A 410 1.80 14.94 17.89
CA LEU A 410 2.76 15.25 18.96
C LEU A 410 2.12 15.18 20.34
N GLU A 411 0.86 15.63 20.48
CA GLU A 411 0.11 15.49 21.72
C GLU A 411 -0.03 14.02 22.10
N LEU A 412 -0.52 13.17 21.20
CA LEU A 412 -0.64 11.74 21.44
C LEU A 412 0.71 11.07 21.70
N ALA A 413 1.76 11.50 21.01
CA ALA A 413 3.12 11.02 21.22
C ALA A 413 3.69 11.42 22.60
N ALA A 414 3.33 12.59 23.12
CA ALA A 414 3.70 13.04 24.45
C ALA A 414 2.95 12.24 25.53
N GLU A 415 1.64 12.04 25.37
CA GLU A 415 0.80 11.23 26.27
C GLU A 415 1.34 9.80 26.40
N HIS A 416 1.74 9.19 25.27
CA HIS A 416 2.21 7.82 25.20
C HIS A 416 3.74 7.70 24.99
N ARG A 417 4.50 8.65 25.51
CA ARG A 417 5.96 8.72 25.29
C ARG A 417 6.70 7.43 25.66
N SER A 418 6.26 6.74 26.69
CA SER A 418 6.85 5.48 27.17
C SER A 418 6.64 4.29 26.20
N LYS A 419 5.67 4.39 25.30
CA LYS A 419 5.38 3.36 24.27
C LYS A 419 6.22 3.57 23.00
N LEU A 420 6.82 4.74 22.84
CA LEU A 420 7.59 5.10 21.66
C LEU A 420 9.07 4.86 21.86
N SER A 421 9.66 4.09 20.95
CA SER A 421 11.10 3.98 20.81
C SER A 421 11.59 5.02 19.81
N LEU A 422 12.02 6.18 20.30
CA LEU A 422 12.53 7.26 19.44
C LEU A 422 14.05 7.18 19.21
N TYR A 423 14.71 6.14 19.73
CA TYR A 423 16.15 5.87 19.54
C TYR A 423 17.07 7.07 19.81
N GLY A 424 16.78 7.84 20.83
CA GLY A 424 17.56 9.02 21.20
C GLY A 424 17.10 10.34 20.56
N LEU A 425 16.14 10.29 19.63
CA LEU A 425 15.44 11.50 19.17
C LEU A 425 14.46 11.99 20.23
N THR A 426 14.18 13.29 20.21
CA THR A 426 13.14 13.92 21.04
C THR A 426 11.88 14.19 20.22
N LEU A 427 10.79 14.55 20.90
CA LEU A 427 9.57 14.98 20.21
C LEU A 427 9.79 16.28 19.42
N THR A 428 10.69 17.17 19.88
CA THR A 428 11.08 18.37 19.12
C THR A 428 11.75 17.99 17.79
N ASP A 429 12.65 16.99 17.79
CA ASP A 429 13.25 16.51 16.53
C ASP A 429 12.21 15.91 15.60
N VAL A 430 11.25 15.15 16.14
CA VAL A 430 10.14 14.58 15.38
C VAL A 430 9.25 15.67 14.80
N HIS A 431 8.95 16.73 15.57
CA HIS A 431 8.17 17.87 15.12
C HIS A 431 8.83 18.56 13.92
N GLU A 432 10.09 18.97 14.04
CA GLU A 432 10.85 19.62 12.96
C GLU A 432 10.85 18.77 11.67
N LEU A 433 11.00 17.45 11.81
CA LEU A 433 11.00 16.54 10.67
C LEU A 433 9.59 16.35 10.07
N LEU A 434 8.53 16.36 10.88
CA LEU A 434 7.13 16.34 10.42
C LEU A 434 6.81 17.60 9.62
N GLU A 435 7.13 18.80 10.18
CA GLU A 435 6.90 20.08 9.49
C GLU A 435 7.62 20.12 8.14
N VAL A 436 8.91 19.81 8.12
CA VAL A 436 9.70 19.84 6.88
C VAL A 436 9.16 18.88 5.84
N SER A 437 8.67 17.71 6.26
CA SER A 437 8.24 16.67 5.32
C SER A 437 6.79 16.78 4.87
N LEU A 438 5.89 17.33 5.68
CA LEU A 438 4.46 17.39 5.39
C LEU A 438 4.01 18.75 4.85
N LEU A 439 4.67 19.86 5.26
CA LEU A 439 4.31 21.20 4.79
C LEU A 439 4.96 21.58 3.44
N ASN A 440 5.85 20.74 2.90
CA ASN A 440 6.47 20.96 1.59
C ASN A 440 5.88 20.03 0.51
N SER A 441 4.58 20.13 0.32
CA SER A 441 3.78 19.24 -0.50
C SER A 441 3.71 19.67 -1.96
N TYR A 442 4.85 19.58 -2.67
CA TYR A 442 4.95 19.89 -4.10
C TYR A 442 4.89 18.63 -4.96
N PHE A 443 4.18 18.72 -6.08
CA PHE A 443 4.13 17.64 -7.07
C PHE A 443 4.02 18.20 -8.49
N VAL A 444 4.25 17.33 -9.48
CA VAL A 444 4.16 17.69 -10.91
C VAL A 444 3.08 16.86 -11.59
N TYR A 445 2.30 17.50 -12.44
CA TYR A 445 1.42 16.85 -13.39
C TYR A 445 1.46 17.64 -14.72
N ASP A 446 1.64 16.95 -15.84
CA ASP A 446 1.66 17.53 -17.19
C ASP A 446 2.54 18.81 -17.27
N HIS A 447 3.79 18.70 -16.82
CA HIS A 447 4.77 19.81 -16.78
C HIS A 447 4.40 21.00 -15.90
N GLN A 448 3.23 21.01 -15.25
CA GLN A 448 2.82 22.00 -14.27
C GLN A 448 3.19 21.54 -12.84
N VAL A 449 3.79 22.44 -12.07
CA VAL A 449 4.05 22.21 -10.64
C VAL A 449 2.89 22.75 -9.83
N TYR A 450 2.46 21.94 -8.87
CA TYR A 450 1.43 22.25 -7.89
C TYR A 450 2.02 22.19 -6.47
N ASN A 451 1.48 23.00 -5.58
CA ASN A 451 1.67 22.88 -4.15
C ASN A 451 0.31 22.54 -3.51
N GLN A 452 0.20 21.42 -2.81
CA GLN A 452 -0.99 21.11 -2.04
C GLN A 452 -0.98 21.94 -0.76
N LEU A 453 -1.99 22.79 -0.60
CA LEU A 453 -2.13 23.71 0.53
C LEU A 453 -2.93 23.09 1.68
N PHE A 454 -3.78 22.13 1.37
CA PHE A 454 -4.70 21.51 2.33
C PHE A 454 -4.76 20.00 2.12
N GLY A 455 -4.87 19.25 3.20
CA GLY A 455 -4.91 17.80 3.20
C GLY A 455 -3.55 17.11 3.04
N PHE A 456 -3.57 15.82 3.25
CA PHE A 456 -2.41 14.96 3.04
C PHE A 456 -2.36 14.42 1.61
N PHE A 457 -1.17 14.30 1.05
CA PHE A 457 -0.96 13.50 -0.14
C PHE A 457 -1.44 12.06 0.07
N MET A 458 -2.33 11.58 -0.79
CA MET A 458 -2.62 10.14 -0.87
C MET A 458 -1.42 9.42 -1.49
N GLY A 459 -0.47 9.03 -0.66
CA GLY A 459 0.79 8.37 -1.05
C GLY A 459 1.99 8.77 -0.20
N VAL A 460 1.85 9.76 0.68
CA VAL A 460 2.88 10.03 1.70
C VAL A 460 2.70 9.07 2.89
N ARG A 461 3.81 8.50 3.37
CA ARG A 461 3.77 7.42 4.36
C ARG A 461 3.08 7.77 5.68
N PRO A 462 3.28 8.97 6.30
CA PRO A 462 2.61 9.35 7.53
C PRO A 462 1.13 9.73 7.40
N ALA A 463 0.61 9.94 6.17
CA ALA A 463 -0.77 10.39 5.98
C ALA A 463 -1.82 9.48 6.63
N PRO A 464 -1.76 8.14 6.51
CA PRO A 464 -2.70 7.27 7.19
C PRO A 464 -2.64 7.41 8.72
N LEU A 465 -1.43 7.53 9.27
CA LEU A 465 -1.22 7.73 10.70
C LEU A 465 -1.81 9.07 11.16
N GLY A 466 -1.50 10.15 10.45
CA GLY A 466 -2.04 11.48 10.75
C GLY A 466 -3.57 11.52 10.69
N ALA A 467 -4.16 10.91 9.66
CA ALA A 467 -5.62 10.82 9.52
C ALA A 467 -6.27 10.02 10.67
N ILE A 468 -5.69 8.90 11.07
CA ILE A 468 -6.21 8.08 12.18
C ILE A 468 -6.13 8.85 13.49
N ILE A 469 -5.03 9.55 13.77
CA ILE A 469 -4.83 10.30 15.02
C ILE A 469 -5.73 11.54 15.05
N LYS A 470 -5.84 12.28 13.94
CA LYS A 470 -6.78 13.43 13.84
C LYS A 470 -8.20 13.00 14.16
N MET A 471 -8.68 11.94 13.53
CA MET A 471 -10.01 11.40 13.82
C MET A 471 -10.15 10.94 15.27
N TRP A 472 -9.12 10.31 15.84
CA TRP A 472 -9.13 9.94 17.26
C TRP A 472 -9.28 11.14 18.18
N LYS A 473 -8.65 12.27 17.86
CA LYS A 473 -8.82 13.53 18.63
C LYS A 473 -10.27 13.99 18.63
N LEU A 474 -10.93 13.95 17.46
CA LEU A 474 -12.35 14.33 17.34
C LEU A 474 -13.26 13.36 18.10
N GLU A 475 -13.01 12.06 17.96
CA GLU A 475 -13.74 11.00 18.65
C GLU A 475 -13.58 11.10 20.18
N ARG A 476 -12.35 11.33 20.65
CA ARG A 476 -12.05 11.48 22.08
C ARG A 476 -12.82 12.66 22.67
N ASN A 477 -12.83 13.78 22.00
CA ASN A 477 -13.48 14.99 22.48
C ASN A 477 -15.01 14.92 22.40
N SER A 478 -15.57 14.05 21.55
CA SER A 478 -17.01 13.87 21.39
C SER A 478 -17.56 12.65 22.15
N LEU A 479 -17.15 11.44 21.76
CA LEU A 479 -17.76 10.19 22.20
C LEU A 479 -17.36 9.77 23.62
N TYR A 480 -16.17 10.15 24.06
CA TYR A 480 -15.63 9.72 25.36
C TYR A 480 -15.84 10.75 26.46
N THR A 481 -16.31 11.94 26.11
CA THR A 481 -16.68 13.00 27.08
C THR A 481 -18.16 13.01 27.42
N ASP A 482 -19.04 12.55 26.52
CA ASP A 482 -20.48 12.48 26.75
C ASP A 482 -21.00 11.04 26.80
N LEU A 483 -21.20 10.53 28.03
CA LEU A 483 -21.72 9.18 28.26
C LEU A 483 -23.12 8.92 27.66
N ARG A 484 -23.89 9.97 27.34
CA ARG A 484 -25.23 9.83 26.73
C ARG A 484 -25.15 9.32 25.29
N ILE A 485 -24.06 9.58 24.59
CA ILE A 485 -23.86 9.18 23.20
C ILE A 485 -22.89 8.00 23.04
N THR A 486 -22.22 7.59 24.12
CA THR A 486 -21.27 6.46 24.06
C THR A 486 -21.95 5.19 23.52
N PRO A 487 -21.48 4.62 22.41
CA PRO A 487 -22.01 3.39 21.84
C PRO A 487 -21.54 2.15 22.62
N SER A 488 -22.21 1.00 22.41
CA SER A 488 -21.75 -0.27 22.98
C SER A 488 -20.49 -0.82 22.31
N PHE A 489 -20.33 -0.43 21.06
CA PHE A 489 -19.14 -0.68 20.26
C PHE A 489 -18.94 0.53 19.36
N TYR A 490 -17.68 0.92 19.19
CA TYR A 490 -17.24 1.87 18.20
C TYR A 490 -15.89 1.43 17.64
N GLY A 491 -15.78 1.41 16.34
CA GLY A 491 -14.55 1.09 15.64
C GLY A 491 -14.48 1.79 14.30
N ARG A 492 -13.27 2.18 13.90
CA ARG A 492 -13.05 2.89 12.64
C ARG A 492 -11.87 2.31 11.88
N PHE A 493 -12.08 2.05 10.60
CA PHE A 493 -11.04 1.66 9.66
C PHE A 493 -10.83 2.80 8.66
N TYR A 494 -9.86 3.68 8.96
CA TYR A 494 -9.58 4.95 8.27
C TYR A 494 -10.80 5.87 8.23
N ASP A 495 -11.51 5.93 7.09
CA ASP A 495 -12.73 6.69 6.81
C ASP A 495 -14.02 5.92 7.17
N ASP A 496 -14.00 4.59 7.08
CA ASP A 496 -15.14 3.74 7.40
C ASP A 496 -15.31 3.58 8.92
N LEU A 497 -16.41 4.01 9.49
CA LEU A 497 -16.74 3.82 10.89
C LEU A 497 -17.93 2.87 11.09
N GLY A 498 -17.89 2.12 12.19
CA GLY A 498 -18.97 1.23 12.60
C GLY A 498 -19.24 1.33 14.08
N ALA A 499 -20.52 1.38 14.46
CA ALA A 499 -20.89 1.42 15.85
C ALA A 499 -22.18 0.66 16.15
N ILE A 500 -22.34 0.24 17.41
CA ILE A 500 -23.54 -0.41 17.92
C ILE A 500 -24.20 0.50 18.96
N THR A 501 -25.43 0.93 18.69
CA THR A 501 -26.16 1.85 19.54
C THR A 501 -27.66 1.48 19.61
N GLN A 502 -28.42 2.14 20.49
CA GLN A 502 -29.82 1.80 20.75
C GLN A 502 -30.73 2.08 19.55
N ASN A 503 -30.45 3.12 18.78
CA ASN A 503 -31.30 3.52 17.66
C ASN A 503 -30.60 4.51 16.72
N ILE A 504 -31.25 4.76 15.58
CA ILE A 504 -30.70 5.66 14.54
C ILE A 504 -30.53 7.11 15.02
N ARG A 505 -31.35 7.58 16.00
CA ARG A 505 -31.17 8.93 16.55
C ARG A 505 -29.83 9.07 17.26
N LYS A 506 -29.46 8.05 18.07
CA LYS A 506 -28.12 8.00 18.70
C LYS A 506 -27.00 7.89 17.67
N ALA A 507 -27.21 7.09 16.61
CA ALA A 507 -26.24 7.01 15.53
C ALA A 507 -25.98 8.40 14.91
N ARG A 508 -27.03 9.14 14.57
CA ARG A 508 -26.90 10.51 14.06
C ARG A 508 -26.22 11.46 15.05
N LEU A 509 -26.53 11.35 16.34
CA LEU A 509 -25.88 12.15 17.38
C LEU A 509 -24.38 11.87 17.46
N ILE A 510 -23.93 10.63 17.24
CA ILE A 510 -22.53 10.29 17.16
C ILE A 510 -21.86 11.02 15.99
N CYS A 511 -22.43 10.94 14.78
CA CYS A 511 -21.90 11.62 13.61
C CYS A 511 -21.83 13.14 13.82
N THR A 512 -22.93 13.78 14.19
CA THR A 512 -22.98 15.24 14.41
C THR A 512 -22.09 15.71 15.56
N SER A 513 -21.86 14.88 16.59
CA SER A 513 -20.93 15.20 17.67
C SER A 513 -19.48 15.18 17.21
N ILE A 514 -19.11 14.27 16.32
CA ILE A 514 -17.76 14.23 15.71
C ILE A 514 -17.59 15.44 14.79
N GLU A 515 -18.56 15.71 13.90
CA GLU A 515 -18.55 16.86 12.99
C GLU A 515 -18.42 18.20 13.72
N SER A 516 -19.07 18.33 14.88
CA SER A 516 -19.01 19.56 15.68
C SER A 516 -17.63 19.89 16.23
N GLN A 517 -16.69 18.95 16.22
CA GLN A 517 -15.32 19.15 16.70
C GLN A 517 -14.40 19.77 15.64
N ASP A 518 -14.76 19.66 14.36
CA ASP A 518 -13.94 20.17 13.27
C ASP A 518 -14.84 20.54 12.08
N PRO A 519 -14.86 21.81 11.63
CA PRO A 519 -15.73 22.28 10.55
C PRO A 519 -15.41 21.65 9.19
N ASP A 520 -14.22 21.10 9.02
CA ASP A 520 -13.75 20.48 7.78
C ASP A 520 -14.06 18.97 7.73
N THR A 521 -14.66 18.41 8.80
CA THR A 521 -14.99 16.98 8.91
C THR A 521 -16.48 16.76 8.71
N THR A 522 -16.86 15.94 7.72
CA THR A 522 -18.25 15.51 7.46
C THR A 522 -18.35 14.00 7.59
N VAL A 523 -19.41 13.49 8.23
CA VAL A 523 -19.65 12.06 8.49
C VAL A 523 -21.04 11.69 7.92
N GLU A 524 -21.08 10.89 6.85
CA GLU A 524 -22.28 10.47 6.13
C GLU A 524 -22.73 9.04 6.47
#